data_652ad7a988a7082113a175f7123cfe6d
#
_entry.id   652ad7a988a7082113a175f7123cfe6d
#
_cell.length_a   1.000
_cell.length_b   1.000
_cell.length_c   1.000
_cell.angle_alpha   90.00
_cell.angle_beta   90.00
_cell.angle_gamma   90.00
#
_symmetry.space_group_name_H-M   'P 1'
#
loop_
_entity.id
_entity.type
_entity.pdbx_description
1 polymer ?
#
loop_
_entity_poly.entity_id
_entity_poly.type
_entity_poly.pdbx_seq_one_letter_code
_entity_poly.pdbx_strand_id
1 'polypeptide(L)'
;TDDGRTLFEFLEDVWEDNDQYGLSIEMGQTKSVTGEAWIRVNYDKAEDLDDPFGEYPDGRISVSVIPTNIVFPEFNPHNTKQLDKLTIMYVYKKQVKVGVGFKTQEQETLFRQVWTKDTIETFDGDVKRTDKNKYGVIPFVQIKNLSIAGKVEGVGDLDDIIPLNVEYNLKQSNVSEIISYHSAPITVVY
;
A
#
# COMPACT_ATOMS: atom_id res chain seq x y z
N THR A 1 -27.75 8.47 -15.97
CA THR A 1 -28.13 8.62 -14.56
C THR A 1 -29.47 9.30 -14.49
N ASP A 2 -30.33 8.93 -13.53
CA ASP A 2 -31.72 9.45 -13.41
C ASP A 2 -31.79 10.97 -13.09
N ASP A 3 -30.67 11.56 -12.66
CA ASP A 3 -30.56 12.98 -12.32
C ASP A 3 -29.98 13.87 -13.44
N GLY A 4 -29.78 13.32 -14.64
CA GLY A 4 -29.32 14.06 -15.83
C GLY A 4 -27.82 14.43 -15.83
N ARG A 5 -27.02 14.02 -14.82
CA ARG A 5 -25.58 14.22 -14.81
C ARG A 5 -24.90 13.32 -15.84
N THR A 6 -23.86 13.83 -16.48
CA THR A 6 -23.02 13.03 -17.37
C THR A 6 -22.12 12.11 -16.54
N LEU A 7 -21.65 11.00 -17.14
CA LEU A 7 -20.67 10.12 -16.51
C LEU A 7 -19.38 10.87 -16.12
N PHE A 8 -19.03 11.87 -16.91
CA PHE A 8 -17.83 12.68 -16.68
C PHE A 8 -17.97 13.53 -15.40
N GLU A 9 -19.07 14.27 -15.25
CA GLU A 9 -19.37 15.06 -14.04
C GLU A 9 -19.39 14.16 -12.79
N PHE A 10 -19.99 12.97 -12.87
CA PHE A 10 -19.98 12.01 -11.77
C PHE A 10 -18.55 11.58 -11.39
N LEU A 11 -17.69 11.34 -12.37
CA LEU A 11 -16.29 10.96 -12.08
C LEU A 11 -15.47 12.13 -11.52
N GLU A 12 -15.74 13.36 -11.95
CA GLU A 12 -15.12 14.56 -11.38
C GLU A 12 -15.51 14.70 -9.90
N ASP A 13 -16.80 14.59 -9.57
CA ASP A 13 -17.30 14.64 -8.20
C ASP A 13 -16.61 13.57 -7.31
N VAL A 14 -16.51 12.33 -7.80
CA VAL A 14 -15.81 11.25 -7.06
C VAL A 14 -14.35 11.59 -6.81
N TRP A 15 -13.66 12.20 -7.77
CA TRP A 15 -12.25 12.59 -7.59
C TRP A 15 -12.10 13.77 -6.63
N GLU A 16 -12.97 14.78 -6.68
CA GLU A 16 -12.96 15.91 -5.77
C GLU A 16 -13.23 15.47 -4.33
N ASP A 17 -14.23 14.61 -4.11
CA ASP A 17 -14.60 14.03 -2.82
C ASP A 17 -13.47 13.23 -2.15
N ASN A 18 -12.55 12.70 -2.94
CA ASN A 18 -11.44 11.87 -2.48
C ASN A 18 -10.09 12.61 -2.43
N ASP A 19 -10.06 13.94 -2.46
CA ASP A 19 -8.81 14.71 -2.50
C ASP A 19 -7.86 14.25 -3.61
N GLN A 20 -8.27 14.43 -4.86
CA GLN A 20 -7.52 14.06 -6.06
C GLN A 20 -6.04 14.48 -5.98
N TYR A 21 -5.77 15.67 -5.46
CA TYR A 21 -4.42 16.20 -5.39
C TYR A 21 -3.55 15.43 -4.39
N GLY A 22 -4.07 15.20 -3.18
CA GLY A 22 -3.39 14.42 -2.13
C GLY A 22 -3.14 12.98 -2.58
N LEU A 23 -4.14 12.31 -3.16
CA LEU A 23 -4.01 10.95 -3.72
C LEU A 23 -2.95 10.89 -4.82
N SER A 24 -2.89 11.91 -5.68
CA SER A 24 -1.89 11.94 -6.78
C SER A 24 -0.47 12.06 -6.26
N ILE A 25 -0.25 12.86 -5.20
CA ILE A 25 1.05 12.98 -4.53
C ILE A 25 1.44 11.66 -3.86
N GLU A 26 0.55 11.10 -3.04
CA GLU A 26 0.80 9.84 -2.33
C GLU A 26 1.12 8.70 -3.29
N MET A 27 0.35 8.58 -4.35
CA MET A 27 0.57 7.61 -5.43
C MET A 27 1.91 7.84 -6.15
N GLY A 28 2.25 9.12 -6.43
CA GLY A 28 3.53 9.50 -7.04
C GLY A 28 4.72 9.10 -6.18
N GLN A 29 4.68 9.44 -4.89
CA GLN A 29 5.73 9.09 -3.92
C GLN A 29 5.85 7.57 -3.75
N THR A 30 4.74 6.87 -3.57
CA THR A 30 4.74 5.41 -3.38
C THR A 30 5.36 4.72 -4.59
N LYS A 31 4.91 5.01 -5.81
CA LYS A 31 5.43 4.34 -7.00
C LYS A 31 6.89 4.67 -7.31
N SER A 32 7.36 5.89 -7.01
CA SER A 32 8.77 6.27 -7.18
C SER A 32 9.69 5.47 -6.25
N VAL A 33 9.23 5.15 -5.03
CA VAL A 33 10.02 4.40 -4.04
C VAL A 33 9.93 2.89 -4.27
N THR A 34 8.72 2.36 -4.49
CA THR A 34 8.47 0.91 -4.52
C THR A 34 8.33 0.33 -5.92
N GLY A 35 8.37 1.17 -6.96
CA GLY A 35 8.18 0.78 -8.35
C GLY A 35 6.72 0.74 -8.78
N GLU A 36 5.78 0.66 -7.86
CA GLU A 36 4.35 0.61 -8.13
C GLU A 36 3.53 1.16 -6.96
N ALA A 37 2.30 1.54 -7.23
CA ALA A 37 1.29 1.88 -6.24
C ALA A 37 0.01 1.09 -6.51
N TRP A 38 -0.70 0.75 -5.45
CA TRP A 38 -1.99 0.09 -5.53
C TRP A 38 -3.10 1.03 -5.09
N ILE A 39 -4.11 1.16 -5.91
CA ILE A 39 -5.31 1.93 -5.59
C ILE A 39 -6.44 0.95 -5.30
N ARG A 40 -7.13 1.17 -4.20
CA ARG A 40 -8.39 0.50 -3.87
C ARG A 40 -9.53 1.46 -4.11
N VAL A 41 -10.55 0.98 -4.83
CA VAL A 41 -11.84 1.67 -4.97
C VAL A 41 -12.86 0.91 -4.13
N ASN A 42 -13.56 1.59 -3.24
CA ASN A 42 -14.56 1.00 -2.36
C ASN A 42 -15.85 1.82 -2.42
N TYR A 43 -16.95 1.16 -2.12
CA TYR A 43 -18.23 1.84 -1.91
C TYR A 43 -18.59 1.71 -0.42
N ASP A 44 -18.61 2.83 0.25
CA ASP A 44 -18.99 2.95 1.64
C ASP A 44 -20.49 3.30 1.70
N LYS A 45 -21.26 2.47 2.39
CA LYS A 45 -22.70 2.71 2.52
C LYS A 45 -22.94 3.87 3.48
N ALA A 46 -24.05 4.59 3.28
CA ALA A 46 -24.45 5.68 4.16
C ALA A 46 -24.51 5.29 5.65
N GLU A 47 -24.96 4.06 5.95
CA GLU A 47 -25.04 3.53 7.32
C GLU A 47 -23.69 3.28 8.01
N ASP A 48 -22.61 3.14 7.21
CA ASP A 48 -21.24 2.87 7.67
C ASP A 48 -20.39 4.16 7.72
N LEU A 49 -20.93 5.29 7.22
CA LEU A 49 -20.24 6.58 7.17
C LEU A 49 -20.52 7.38 8.46
N ASP A 50 -19.47 8.00 9.01
CA ASP A 50 -19.62 9.05 10.02
C ASP A 50 -19.91 10.39 9.31
N ASP A 51 -21.15 10.52 8.85
CA ASP A 51 -21.63 11.68 8.08
C ASP A 51 -22.69 12.47 8.89
N PRO A 52 -22.26 13.34 9.82
CA PRO A 52 -23.16 14.09 10.70
C PRO A 52 -24.00 15.14 9.95
N PHE A 53 -23.64 15.48 8.71
CA PHE A 53 -24.33 16.50 7.91
C PHE A 53 -25.22 15.90 6.84
N GLY A 54 -25.18 14.58 6.61
CA GLY A 54 -25.98 13.89 5.58
C GLY A 54 -25.59 14.26 4.16
N GLU A 55 -24.30 14.48 3.92
CA GLU A 55 -23.76 14.83 2.59
C GLU A 55 -23.81 13.64 1.63
N TYR A 56 -23.79 12.40 2.16
CA TYR A 56 -23.77 11.16 1.37
C TYR A 56 -24.95 10.23 1.70
N PRO A 57 -26.20 10.64 1.42
CA PRO A 57 -27.40 9.87 1.79
C PRO A 57 -27.47 8.50 1.12
N ASP A 58 -26.85 8.34 -0.04
CA ASP A 58 -26.81 7.10 -0.83
C ASP A 58 -25.51 6.33 -0.66
N GLY A 59 -24.59 6.82 0.20
CA GLY A 59 -23.24 6.30 0.34
C GLY A 59 -22.22 7.01 -0.54
N ARG A 60 -20.95 6.63 -0.40
CA ARG A 60 -19.82 7.31 -1.03
C ARG A 60 -18.87 6.30 -1.71
N ILE A 61 -18.32 6.70 -2.85
CA ILE A 61 -17.18 5.98 -3.44
C ILE A 61 -15.90 6.54 -2.82
N SER A 62 -15.16 5.67 -2.13
CA SER A 62 -13.85 6.01 -1.56
C SER A 62 -12.72 5.42 -2.41
N VAL A 63 -11.68 6.23 -2.60
CA VAL A 63 -10.45 5.87 -3.31
C VAL A 63 -9.29 6.03 -2.36
N SER A 64 -8.45 5.00 -2.24
CA SER A 64 -7.31 5.04 -1.32
C SER A 64 -6.08 4.37 -1.93
N VAL A 65 -4.90 4.92 -1.62
CA VAL A 65 -3.62 4.29 -1.94
C VAL A 65 -3.31 3.25 -0.87
N ILE A 66 -2.96 2.05 -1.29
CA ILE A 66 -2.59 0.94 -0.40
C ILE A 66 -1.08 0.75 -0.46
N PRO A 67 -0.39 0.67 0.70
CA PRO A 67 1.04 0.42 0.74
C PRO A 67 1.40 -0.88 0.02
N THR A 68 2.35 -0.81 -0.92
CA THR A 68 2.71 -1.93 -1.80
C THR A 68 3.26 -3.12 -1.02
N ASN A 69 3.95 -2.88 0.09
CA ASN A 69 4.56 -3.92 0.93
C ASN A 69 3.56 -4.85 1.64
N ILE A 70 2.28 -4.52 1.65
CA ILE A 70 1.22 -5.35 2.23
C ILE A 70 0.32 -5.99 1.18
N VAL A 71 0.56 -5.74 -0.12
CA VAL A 71 -0.25 -6.23 -1.24
C VAL A 71 0.49 -7.35 -1.96
N PHE A 72 -0.17 -8.48 -2.11
CA PHE A 72 0.35 -9.69 -2.77
C PHE A 72 -0.60 -10.09 -3.90
N PRO A 73 -0.35 -9.62 -5.14
CA PRO A 73 -1.18 -9.93 -6.29
C PRO A 73 -0.83 -11.29 -6.90
N GLU A 74 -1.84 -12.00 -7.37
CA GLU A 74 -1.69 -13.21 -8.20
C GLU A 74 -2.37 -12.97 -9.54
N PHE A 75 -1.57 -12.87 -10.59
CA PHE A 75 -2.04 -12.64 -11.95
C PHE A 75 -2.26 -13.95 -12.69
N ASN A 76 -3.14 -13.93 -13.69
CA ASN A 76 -3.36 -15.06 -14.55
C ASN A 76 -2.08 -15.42 -15.32
N PRO A 77 -1.60 -16.68 -15.25
CA PRO A 77 -0.37 -17.07 -15.94
C PRO A 77 -0.43 -16.97 -17.48
N HIS A 78 -1.63 -16.98 -18.04
CA HIS A 78 -1.84 -16.84 -19.50
C HIS A 78 -2.16 -15.38 -19.91
N ASN A 79 -2.51 -14.52 -18.94
CA ASN A 79 -2.81 -13.12 -19.17
C ASN A 79 -2.38 -12.26 -17.96
N THR A 80 -1.14 -11.81 -17.99
CA THR A 80 -0.53 -11.02 -16.91
C THR A 80 -1.19 -9.64 -16.65
N LYS A 81 -2.17 -9.26 -17.47
CA LYS A 81 -3.00 -8.08 -17.24
C LYS A 81 -4.24 -8.37 -16.41
N GLN A 82 -4.56 -9.64 -16.21
CA GLN A 82 -5.73 -10.06 -15.45
C GLN A 82 -5.31 -10.48 -14.05
N LEU A 83 -5.85 -9.79 -13.06
CA LEU A 83 -5.67 -10.10 -11.64
C LEU A 83 -6.68 -11.18 -11.25
N ASP A 84 -6.20 -12.37 -10.89
CA ASP A 84 -7.06 -13.50 -10.49
C ASP A 84 -7.33 -13.48 -8.98
N LYS A 85 -6.35 -13.02 -8.20
CA LYS A 85 -6.46 -12.93 -6.75
C LYS A 85 -5.56 -11.81 -6.20
N LEU A 86 -6.00 -11.18 -5.12
CA LEU A 86 -5.19 -10.19 -4.41
C LEU A 86 -5.28 -10.46 -2.92
N THR A 87 -4.14 -10.54 -2.26
CA THR A 87 -4.06 -10.71 -0.80
C THR A 87 -3.48 -9.44 -0.18
N ILE A 88 -4.18 -8.89 0.82
CA ILE A 88 -3.65 -7.85 1.71
C ILE A 88 -3.28 -8.54 3.01
N MET A 89 -2.05 -8.31 3.50
CA MET A 89 -1.57 -8.94 4.72
C MET A 89 -0.64 -8.01 5.49
N TYR A 90 -0.94 -7.81 6.77
CA TYR A 90 -0.10 -7.03 7.69
C TYR A 90 -0.30 -7.45 9.13
N VAL A 91 0.67 -7.11 9.97
CA VAL A 91 0.58 -7.29 11.42
C VAL A 91 0.24 -5.95 12.06
N TYR A 92 -0.71 -5.97 12.98
CA TYR A 92 -1.09 -4.79 13.76
C TYR A 92 -1.20 -5.14 15.25
N LYS A 93 -1.12 -4.12 16.10
CA LYS A 93 -1.24 -4.28 17.54
C LYS A 93 -2.68 -4.07 17.98
N LYS A 94 -3.25 -5.11 18.58
CA LYS A 94 -4.61 -5.08 19.14
C LYS A 94 -4.54 -5.00 20.67
N GLN A 95 -5.32 -4.14 21.27
CA GLN A 95 -5.43 -4.10 22.72
C GLN A 95 -6.40 -5.16 23.20
N VAL A 96 -5.90 -6.14 23.95
CA VAL A 96 -6.67 -7.24 24.50
C VAL A 96 -6.78 -7.06 26.02
N LYS A 97 -7.99 -7.22 26.56
CA LYS A 97 -8.21 -7.20 28.02
C LYS A 97 -7.70 -8.51 28.63
N VAL A 98 -6.76 -8.42 29.57
CA VAL A 98 -6.16 -9.57 30.23
C VAL A 98 -6.58 -9.59 31.70
N GLY A 99 -7.24 -10.67 32.13
CA GLY A 99 -7.60 -10.92 33.53
C GLY A 99 -8.84 -10.17 34.04
N VAL A 100 -9.12 -10.32 35.33
CA VAL A 100 -10.19 -9.62 36.04
C VAL A 100 -9.67 -8.25 36.43
N GLY A 101 -9.95 -7.22 35.58
CA GLY A 101 -9.55 -5.84 35.79
C GLY A 101 -9.33 -5.08 34.49
N PHE A 102 -9.06 -3.75 34.58
CA PHE A 102 -8.89 -2.84 33.42
C PHE A 102 -7.48 -2.90 32.78
N LYS A 103 -6.71 -3.99 32.98
CA LYS A 103 -5.41 -4.12 32.33
C LYS A 103 -5.59 -4.53 30.88
N THR A 104 -5.14 -3.67 29.96
CA THR A 104 -5.03 -3.97 28.53
C THR A 104 -3.58 -4.33 28.21
N GLN A 105 -3.37 -5.35 27.39
CA GLN A 105 -2.08 -5.73 26.86
C GLN A 105 -2.12 -5.62 25.32
N GLU A 106 -1.06 -5.09 24.73
CA GLU A 106 -0.90 -5.10 23.29
C GLU A 106 -0.53 -6.51 22.83
N GLN A 107 -1.28 -7.01 21.86
CA GLN A 107 -1.01 -8.29 21.21
C GLN A 107 -0.87 -8.05 19.71
N GLU A 108 0.21 -8.57 19.12
CA GLU A 108 0.38 -8.56 17.68
C GLU A 108 -0.61 -9.55 17.05
N THR A 109 -1.38 -9.05 16.10
CA THR A 109 -2.42 -9.82 15.41
C THR A 109 -2.17 -9.72 13.91
N LEU A 110 -2.20 -10.86 13.23
CA LEU A 110 -2.10 -10.93 11.77
C LEU A 110 -3.46 -10.65 11.16
N PHE A 111 -3.51 -9.61 10.32
CA PHE A 111 -4.64 -9.37 9.43
C PHE A 111 -4.31 -9.89 8.03
N ARG A 112 -5.22 -10.67 7.44
CA ARG A 112 -5.12 -11.11 6.05
C ARG A 112 -6.49 -11.05 5.39
N GLN A 113 -6.55 -10.39 4.24
CA GLN A 113 -7.76 -10.32 3.44
C GLN A 113 -7.46 -10.79 2.02
N VAL A 114 -8.22 -11.75 1.55
CA VAL A 114 -8.04 -12.37 0.22
C VAL A 114 -9.24 -12.00 -0.65
N TRP A 115 -8.96 -11.33 -1.75
CA TRP A 115 -9.93 -10.89 -2.74
C TRP A 115 -9.87 -11.76 -3.97
N THR A 116 -11.00 -12.29 -4.36
CA THR A 116 -11.23 -12.94 -5.65
C THR A 116 -12.38 -12.23 -6.37
N LYS A 117 -12.65 -12.62 -7.58
CA LYS A 117 -13.80 -12.10 -8.33
C LYS A 117 -15.13 -12.35 -7.60
N ASP A 118 -15.25 -13.50 -6.91
CA ASP A 118 -16.51 -13.97 -6.34
C ASP A 118 -16.60 -13.80 -4.83
N THR A 119 -15.45 -13.86 -4.12
CA THR A 119 -15.40 -13.91 -2.65
C THR A 119 -14.35 -13.00 -2.05
N ILE A 120 -14.61 -12.58 -0.81
CA ILE A 120 -13.70 -11.84 0.06
C ILE A 120 -13.54 -12.66 1.34
N GLU A 121 -12.37 -13.22 1.58
CA GLU A 121 -12.05 -13.92 2.81
C GLU A 121 -11.22 -13.01 3.72
N THR A 122 -11.72 -12.74 4.91
CA THR A 122 -11.03 -11.93 5.91
C THR A 122 -10.64 -12.81 7.10
N PHE A 123 -9.37 -12.71 7.50
CA PHE A 123 -8.80 -13.37 8.67
C PHE A 123 -8.26 -12.27 9.58
N ASP A 124 -8.77 -12.21 10.81
CA ASP A 124 -8.33 -11.28 11.85
C ASP A 124 -7.94 -12.10 13.09
N GLY A 125 -6.67 -12.45 13.19
CA GLY A 125 -6.19 -13.44 14.14
C GLY A 125 -6.86 -14.80 13.88
N ASP A 126 -7.60 -15.30 14.87
CA ASP A 126 -8.33 -16.59 14.80
C ASP A 126 -9.71 -16.48 14.15
N VAL A 127 -10.16 -15.26 13.87
CA VAL A 127 -11.50 -15.04 13.28
C VAL A 127 -11.41 -15.12 11.77
N LYS A 128 -12.18 -16.04 11.17
CA LYS A 128 -12.36 -16.14 9.71
C LYS A 128 -13.78 -15.71 9.33
N ARG A 129 -13.87 -14.82 8.36
CA ARG A 129 -15.12 -14.41 7.72
C ARG A 129 -15.01 -14.57 6.22
N THR A 130 -16.06 -15.02 5.57
CA THR A 130 -16.14 -15.12 4.10
C THR A 130 -17.40 -14.40 3.63
N ASP A 131 -17.20 -13.40 2.79
CA ASP A 131 -18.27 -12.59 2.21
C ASP A 131 -18.27 -12.76 0.69
N LYS A 132 -19.43 -12.54 0.07
CA LYS A 132 -19.52 -12.49 -1.39
C LYS A 132 -18.96 -11.16 -1.89
N ASN A 133 -18.12 -11.21 -2.91
CA ASN A 133 -17.69 -10.00 -3.60
C ASN A 133 -18.83 -9.45 -4.45
N LYS A 134 -19.43 -8.35 -4.01
CA LYS A 134 -20.59 -7.72 -4.68
C LYS A 134 -20.20 -6.97 -5.95
N TYR A 135 -18.92 -6.63 -6.11
CA TYR A 135 -18.44 -5.87 -7.27
C TYR A 135 -18.29 -6.74 -8.52
N GLY A 136 -18.15 -8.07 -8.37
CA GLY A 136 -17.89 -8.97 -9.50
C GLY A 136 -16.51 -8.77 -10.15
N VAL A 137 -15.69 -7.90 -9.57
CA VAL A 137 -14.30 -7.63 -9.95
C VAL A 137 -13.46 -7.43 -8.68
N ILE A 138 -12.16 -7.53 -8.79
CA ILE A 138 -11.24 -7.18 -7.70
C ILE A 138 -11.04 -5.67 -7.77
N PRO A 139 -11.52 -4.86 -6.78
CA PRO A 139 -11.56 -3.40 -6.88
C PRO A 139 -10.19 -2.76 -6.54
N PHE A 140 -9.11 -3.31 -7.10
CA PHE A 140 -7.75 -2.83 -6.93
C PHE A 140 -7.09 -2.61 -8.28
N VAL A 141 -6.39 -1.49 -8.42
CA VAL A 141 -5.69 -1.11 -9.65
C VAL A 141 -4.20 -0.94 -9.36
N GLN A 142 -3.37 -1.65 -10.11
CA GLN A 142 -1.91 -1.49 -10.08
C GLN A 142 -1.50 -0.34 -10.98
N ILE A 143 -0.73 0.60 -10.45
CA ILE A 143 -0.13 1.71 -11.20
C ILE A 143 1.38 1.59 -11.09
N LYS A 144 2.02 1.23 -12.20
CA LYS A 144 3.48 1.06 -12.27
C LYS A 144 4.17 2.41 -12.48
N ASN A 145 5.35 2.56 -11.89
CA ASN A 145 6.23 3.70 -12.16
C ASN A 145 6.90 3.51 -13.54
N LEU A 146 7.89 2.65 -13.62
CA LEU A 146 8.50 2.25 -14.88
C LEU A 146 8.11 0.82 -15.22
N SER A 147 7.53 0.62 -16.40
CA SER A 147 7.14 -0.71 -16.88
C SER A 147 8.27 -1.33 -17.68
N ILE A 148 8.71 -2.52 -17.29
CA ILE A 148 9.68 -3.32 -18.05
C ILE A 148 8.95 -4.45 -18.74
N ALA A 149 9.27 -4.68 -20.01
CA ALA A 149 8.71 -5.78 -20.79
C ALA A 149 8.98 -7.13 -20.09
N GLY A 150 7.93 -7.94 -19.92
CA GLY A 150 8.02 -9.25 -19.28
C GLY A 150 7.99 -9.23 -17.75
N LYS A 151 7.97 -8.07 -17.09
CA LYS A 151 7.77 -7.94 -15.63
C LYS A 151 6.35 -7.53 -15.31
N VAL A 152 5.81 -8.13 -14.25
CA VAL A 152 4.50 -7.77 -13.71
C VAL A 152 4.61 -6.58 -12.75
N GLU A 153 5.72 -6.46 -12.05
CA GLU A 153 6.03 -5.36 -11.14
C GLU A 153 6.61 -4.16 -11.90
N GLY A 154 6.46 -2.97 -11.33
CA GLY A 154 7.15 -1.77 -11.78
C GLY A 154 8.56 -1.67 -11.20
N VAL A 155 9.35 -0.72 -11.69
CA VAL A 155 10.69 -0.40 -11.17
C VAL A 155 10.66 0.99 -10.56
N GLY A 156 11.18 1.12 -9.34
CA GLY A 156 11.27 2.39 -8.61
C GLY A 156 12.41 3.27 -9.13
N ASP A 157 12.27 4.57 -8.94
CA ASP A 157 13.32 5.53 -9.31
C ASP A 157 14.57 5.37 -8.43
N LEU A 158 14.42 4.76 -7.25
CA LEU A 158 15.51 4.55 -6.30
C LEU A 158 16.25 3.22 -6.48
N ASP A 159 15.73 2.29 -7.28
CA ASP A 159 16.29 0.96 -7.42
C ASP A 159 17.76 0.96 -7.90
N ASP A 160 18.09 1.87 -8.82
CA ASP A 160 19.47 2.02 -9.30
C ASP A 160 20.33 2.89 -8.38
N ILE A 161 19.73 3.76 -7.56
CA ILE A 161 20.44 4.70 -6.69
C ILE A 161 20.89 4.03 -5.39
N ILE A 162 20.08 3.11 -4.84
CA ILE A 162 20.37 2.44 -3.57
C ILE A 162 21.73 1.70 -3.60
N PRO A 163 22.03 0.84 -4.58
CA PRO A 163 23.34 0.15 -4.62
C PRO A 163 24.51 1.12 -4.80
N LEU A 164 24.35 2.19 -5.57
CA LEU A 164 25.37 3.23 -5.74
C LEU A 164 25.64 3.97 -4.43
N ASN A 165 24.60 4.29 -3.66
CA ASN A 165 24.73 4.94 -2.36
C ASN A 165 25.42 4.02 -1.34
N VAL A 166 25.10 2.74 -1.34
CA VAL A 166 25.79 1.74 -0.48
C VAL A 166 27.27 1.68 -0.82
N GLU A 167 27.63 1.60 -2.10
CA GLU A 167 29.02 1.58 -2.56
C GLU A 167 29.77 2.87 -2.19
N TYR A 168 29.12 4.02 -2.37
CA TYR A 168 29.67 5.33 -2.00
C TYR A 168 29.97 5.37 -0.48
N ASN A 169 29.02 4.98 0.36
CA ASN A 169 29.19 4.98 1.81
C ASN A 169 30.32 4.05 2.25
N LEU A 170 30.45 2.88 1.62
CA LEU A 170 31.56 1.95 1.90
C LEU A 170 32.90 2.57 1.54
N LYS A 171 33.04 3.19 0.36
CA LYS A 171 34.26 3.86 -0.07
C LYS A 171 34.61 5.04 0.84
N GLN A 172 33.61 5.83 1.25
CA GLN A 172 33.79 6.94 2.17
C GLN A 172 34.30 6.45 3.55
N SER A 173 33.77 5.36 4.07
CA SER A 173 34.23 4.73 5.31
C SER A 173 35.68 4.28 5.21
N ASN A 174 36.04 3.58 4.12
CA ASN A 174 37.39 3.11 3.88
C ASN A 174 38.41 4.28 3.77
N VAL A 175 38.03 5.36 3.07
CA VAL A 175 38.87 6.56 3.00
C VAL A 175 39.09 7.20 4.38
N SER A 176 38.01 7.29 5.19
CA SER A 176 38.07 7.82 6.55
C SER A 176 39.02 6.96 7.45
N GLU A 177 38.93 5.64 7.31
CA GLU A 177 39.81 4.71 8.04
C GLU A 177 41.28 4.88 7.61
N ILE A 178 41.57 4.96 6.31
CA ILE A 178 42.93 5.20 5.79
C ILE A 178 43.49 6.53 6.31
N ILE A 179 42.69 7.62 6.27
CA ILE A 179 43.09 8.93 6.77
C ILE A 179 43.40 8.84 8.26
N SER A 180 42.53 8.19 9.06
CA SER A 180 42.75 8.01 10.51
C SER A 180 44.04 7.24 10.80
N TYR A 181 44.30 6.18 10.04
CA TYR A 181 45.53 5.36 10.22
C TYR A 181 46.79 6.14 9.84
N HIS A 182 46.78 6.88 8.76
CA HIS A 182 47.95 7.65 8.29
C HIS A 182 48.15 8.98 9.01
N SER A 183 47.10 9.54 9.63
CA SER A 183 47.23 10.78 10.43
C SER A 183 47.83 10.59 11.82
N ALA A 184 47.91 9.33 12.29
CA ALA A 184 48.59 9.02 13.55
C ALA A 184 50.12 8.91 13.32
N PRO A 185 50.95 9.85 13.79
CA PRO A 185 52.40 9.79 13.56
C PRO A 185 53.01 8.61 14.29
N ILE A 186 53.67 7.71 13.53
CA ILE A 186 54.48 6.64 14.12
C ILE A 186 55.84 7.25 14.48
N THR A 187 56.08 7.49 15.76
CA THR A 187 57.40 7.92 16.26
C THR A 187 58.30 6.69 16.36
N VAL A 188 59.29 6.60 15.47
CA VAL A 188 60.36 5.58 15.59
C VAL A 188 61.50 6.24 16.32
N VAL A 189 61.86 5.71 17.50
CA VAL A 189 63.04 6.12 18.28
C VAL A 189 64.15 5.10 17.99
N TYR A 190 65.29 5.58 17.51
CA TYR A 190 66.50 4.80 17.28
C TYR A 190 67.42 4.84 18.49
#